data_ad5f8b6fff866346155de7f4ea391a37
#
_entry.id   ad5f8b6fff866346155de7f4ea391a37
#
_cell.length_a   1.000
_cell.length_b   1.000
_cell.length_c   1.000
_cell.angle_alpha   90.00
_cell.angle_beta   90.00
_cell.angle_gamma   90.00
#
_symmetry.space_group_name_H-M   'P 1'
#
loop_
_entity.id
_entity.type
_entity.pdbx_description
1 polymer ?
#
loop_
_entity_poly.entity_id
_entity_poly.type
_entity_poly.pdbx_seq_one_letter_code
_entity_poly.pdbx_strand_id
1 'polypeptide(L)'
;MKVALSIVFLLIISTISFGQTTPPSESAMSRFLRYVKIDTQSAEDAGKFPSTEKQLVLARLLEKELKDLGVQNVRISQEGIVYGMIPGNLAANTKVPTIGFIAHMDTSPAVSGANVNAIIHKNYQGGDIVLPGDKTQVITVKQNPDLKNLIGDDIITADGTTLLGSDDKSGIAELMTMIDTLKQNPSIKHGNVAIAFTPDEEVGGPMDKFDIEGWGAKFAYTVDGEQLGDISNETWSARTATVTFTGRSTHPGTAKGIMINSSYAAGDFLSRFPAMIPNRPETTAGRVGFIHPYSTTMSEETSTIKILLRNFDITGLAGQEAAVKRVIAATQRKYPNVKIEYGSVLGYLNMKEVLKNYPQLTDYAIEAAKRAGISAQLRPIRGGTDGSRLTARGLPTPNLFTGGHNFHGKLEFNSRKGLEKSTETLVHLVQIWAERSK
;
A
#
# COMPACT_ATOMS: atom_id res chain seq x y z
N MET A 1 -18.68 77.00 -18.05
CA MET A 1 -19.39 75.72 -18.12
C MET A 1 -18.37 74.60 -18.49
N LYS A 2 -17.98 73.77 -17.52
CA LYS A 2 -17.11 72.65 -17.75
C LYS A 2 -17.98 71.38 -17.76
N VAL A 3 -18.02 70.70 -18.91
CA VAL A 3 -18.74 69.43 -19.06
C VAL A 3 -17.78 68.33 -18.61
N ALA A 4 -18.11 67.61 -17.56
CA ALA A 4 -17.37 66.42 -17.13
C ALA A 4 -17.92 65.20 -17.86
N LEU A 5 -17.05 64.53 -18.62
CA LEU A 5 -17.35 63.29 -19.34
C LEU A 5 -17.03 62.11 -18.40
N SER A 6 -18.06 61.46 -17.84
CA SER A 6 -17.89 60.24 -17.04
C SER A 6 -17.78 59.02 -17.97
N ILE A 7 -16.62 58.43 -17.99
CA ILE A 7 -16.40 57.16 -18.68
C ILE A 7 -16.76 56.03 -17.70
N VAL A 8 -17.85 55.32 -17.98
CA VAL A 8 -18.23 54.10 -17.26
C VAL A 8 -17.45 52.92 -17.83
N PHE A 9 -16.50 52.39 -17.09
CA PHE A 9 -15.82 51.13 -17.40
C PHE A 9 -16.74 49.95 -17.06
N LEU A 10 -17.30 49.32 -18.07
CA LEU A 10 -18.04 48.07 -17.89
C LEU A 10 -17.03 46.93 -17.70
N LEU A 11 -16.80 46.49 -16.47
CA LEU A 11 -16.06 45.26 -16.18
C LEU A 11 -16.94 44.08 -16.61
N ILE A 12 -16.61 43.45 -17.75
CA ILE A 12 -17.17 42.14 -18.14
C ILE A 12 -16.49 41.10 -17.27
N ILE A 13 -17.11 40.70 -16.16
CA ILE A 13 -16.73 39.54 -15.39
C ILE A 13 -17.24 38.34 -16.19
N SER A 14 -16.37 37.75 -16.99
CA SER A 14 -16.63 36.42 -17.58
C SER A 14 -16.61 35.39 -16.44
N THR A 15 -17.78 35.08 -15.93
CA THR A 15 -17.95 33.86 -15.10
C THR A 15 -17.68 32.68 -15.97
N ILE A 16 -16.48 32.07 -15.80
CA ILE A 16 -16.20 30.74 -16.34
C ILE A 16 -17.14 29.80 -15.55
N SER A 17 -18.28 29.47 -16.15
CA SER A 17 -19.13 28.41 -15.68
C SER A 17 -18.33 27.09 -15.82
N PHE A 18 -17.83 26.57 -14.72
CA PHE A 18 -17.41 25.18 -14.67
C PHE A 18 -18.66 24.34 -14.95
N GLY A 19 -18.78 23.81 -16.15
CA GLY A 19 -19.86 22.88 -16.50
C GLY A 19 -19.91 21.79 -15.44
N GLN A 20 -21.11 21.51 -14.92
CA GLN A 20 -21.32 20.40 -14.00
C GLN A 20 -20.79 19.13 -14.65
N THR A 21 -19.85 18.44 -13.99
CA THR A 21 -19.36 17.16 -14.46
C THR A 21 -20.48 16.12 -14.35
N THR A 22 -20.64 15.31 -15.39
CA THR A 22 -21.56 14.16 -15.34
C THR A 22 -21.02 13.16 -14.30
N PRO A 23 -21.83 12.74 -13.33
CA PRO A 23 -21.38 11.76 -12.34
C PRO A 23 -21.04 10.43 -13.01
N PRO A 24 -20.16 9.61 -12.40
CA PRO A 24 -19.89 8.25 -12.85
C PRO A 24 -21.19 7.41 -12.83
N SER A 25 -21.25 6.37 -13.65
CA SER A 25 -22.41 5.47 -13.71
C SER A 25 -22.60 4.68 -12.41
N GLU A 26 -21.51 4.45 -11.68
CA GLU A 26 -21.51 3.82 -10.36
C GLU A 26 -20.52 4.56 -9.43
N SER A 27 -20.94 4.85 -8.19
CA SER A 27 -20.08 5.55 -7.22
C SER A 27 -18.97 4.66 -6.69
N ALA A 28 -17.88 5.26 -6.22
CA ALA A 28 -16.76 4.54 -5.59
C ALA A 28 -17.25 3.69 -4.40
N MET A 29 -18.14 4.23 -3.56
CA MET A 29 -18.73 3.49 -2.44
C MET A 29 -19.51 2.25 -2.91
N SER A 30 -20.32 2.35 -3.99
CA SER A 30 -21.07 1.20 -4.52
C SER A 30 -20.13 0.11 -5.03
N ARG A 31 -19.10 0.48 -5.80
CA ARG A 31 -18.05 -0.45 -6.28
C ARG A 31 -17.33 -1.11 -5.10
N PHE A 32 -16.88 -0.32 -4.14
CA PHE A 32 -16.20 -0.80 -2.95
C PHE A 32 -17.04 -1.85 -2.20
N LEU A 33 -18.32 -1.57 -1.93
CA LEU A 33 -19.25 -2.50 -1.27
C LEU A 33 -19.49 -3.81 -2.04
N ARG A 34 -19.28 -3.82 -3.36
CA ARG A 34 -19.31 -5.04 -4.17
C ARG A 34 -17.99 -5.80 -4.07
N TYR A 35 -16.86 -5.11 -4.15
CA TYR A 35 -15.54 -5.75 -4.19
C TYR A 35 -15.16 -6.37 -2.85
N VAL A 36 -15.50 -5.74 -1.71
CA VAL A 36 -15.18 -6.30 -0.39
C VAL A 36 -15.90 -7.63 -0.10
N LYS A 37 -16.99 -7.94 -0.79
CA LYS A 37 -17.69 -9.23 -0.67
C LYS A 37 -16.95 -10.40 -1.31
N ILE A 38 -15.98 -10.13 -2.19
CA ILE A 38 -15.19 -11.14 -2.87
C ILE A 38 -13.99 -11.47 -1.96
N ASP A 39 -13.89 -12.71 -1.52
CA ASP A 39 -12.72 -13.17 -0.77
C ASP A 39 -11.52 -13.24 -1.71
N THR A 40 -10.48 -12.48 -1.39
CA THR A 40 -9.23 -12.39 -2.17
C THR A 40 -8.01 -12.56 -1.29
N GLN A 41 -8.16 -13.13 -0.08
CA GLN A 41 -7.06 -13.26 0.87
C GLN A 41 -5.88 -13.99 0.27
N SER A 42 -4.69 -13.40 0.36
CA SER A 42 -3.42 -14.00 -0.03
C SER A 42 -2.94 -15.06 0.97
N ALA A 43 -1.90 -15.79 0.61
CA ALA A 43 -1.30 -16.83 1.46
C ALA A 43 0.23 -16.72 1.44
N GLU A 44 0.84 -16.71 2.62
CA GLU A 44 2.29 -16.74 2.75
C GLU A 44 2.88 -18.08 2.23
N ASP A 45 4.12 -18.01 1.74
CA ASP A 45 4.93 -19.18 1.34
C ASP A 45 4.25 -20.12 0.28
N ALA A 46 3.33 -19.61 -0.53
CA ALA A 46 2.57 -20.41 -1.51
C ALA A 46 3.42 -20.96 -2.68
N GLY A 47 4.59 -20.38 -2.93
CA GLY A 47 5.51 -20.80 -3.98
C GLY A 47 5.02 -20.58 -5.42
N LYS A 48 3.89 -19.88 -5.60
CA LYS A 48 3.27 -19.53 -6.89
C LYS A 48 2.57 -18.17 -6.82
N PHE A 49 2.24 -17.61 -7.98
CA PHE A 49 1.41 -16.42 -8.13
C PHE A 49 0.22 -16.69 -9.06
N PRO A 50 -0.99 -16.19 -8.73
CA PRO A 50 -1.31 -15.62 -7.41
C PRO A 50 -1.23 -16.70 -6.33
N SER A 51 -0.93 -16.31 -5.09
CA SER A 51 -0.80 -17.23 -3.96
C SER A 51 -2.08 -18.02 -3.69
N THR A 52 -3.23 -17.42 -4.02
CA THR A 52 -4.55 -18.06 -3.93
C THR A 52 -5.38 -17.82 -5.19
N GLU A 53 -6.05 -18.88 -5.67
CA GLU A 53 -6.92 -18.80 -6.87
C GLU A 53 -8.13 -17.84 -6.69
N LYS A 54 -8.56 -17.59 -5.46
CA LYS A 54 -9.70 -16.73 -5.17
C LYS A 54 -9.46 -15.26 -5.57
N GLN A 55 -8.23 -14.80 -5.65
CA GLN A 55 -7.88 -13.48 -6.18
C GLN A 55 -8.26 -13.34 -7.66
N LEU A 56 -8.19 -14.43 -8.44
CA LEU A 56 -8.59 -14.41 -9.86
C LEU A 56 -10.10 -14.17 -10.05
N VAL A 57 -10.93 -14.35 -9.02
CA VAL A 57 -12.35 -14.02 -9.10
C VAL A 57 -12.53 -12.52 -9.29
N LEU A 58 -11.84 -11.72 -8.47
CA LEU A 58 -11.84 -10.26 -8.60
C LEU A 58 -11.13 -9.82 -9.88
N ALA A 59 -9.99 -10.43 -10.23
CA ALA A 59 -9.24 -10.12 -11.46
C ALA A 59 -10.14 -10.23 -12.71
N ARG A 60 -10.90 -11.33 -12.84
CA ARG A 60 -11.83 -11.53 -13.99
C ARG A 60 -13.00 -10.53 -13.98
N LEU A 61 -13.50 -10.17 -12.80
CA LEU A 61 -14.53 -9.14 -12.69
C LEU A 61 -13.99 -7.79 -13.17
N LEU A 62 -12.78 -7.40 -12.72
CA LEU A 62 -12.13 -6.15 -13.10
C LEU A 62 -11.79 -6.14 -14.59
N GLU A 63 -11.29 -7.24 -15.16
CA GLU A 63 -11.08 -7.39 -16.60
C GLU A 63 -12.35 -7.10 -17.39
N LYS A 64 -13.47 -7.69 -16.97
CA LYS A 64 -14.77 -7.47 -17.61
C LYS A 64 -15.22 -6.00 -17.50
N GLU A 65 -15.18 -5.44 -16.28
CA GLU A 65 -15.62 -4.06 -16.06
C GLU A 65 -14.75 -3.04 -16.81
N LEU A 66 -13.43 -3.25 -16.89
CA LEU A 66 -12.54 -2.42 -17.70
C LEU A 66 -12.92 -2.46 -19.19
N LYS A 67 -13.22 -3.65 -19.73
CA LYS A 67 -13.71 -3.80 -21.12
C LYS A 67 -15.04 -3.09 -21.34
N ASP A 68 -15.98 -3.22 -20.42
CA ASP A 68 -17.29 -2.54 -20.48
C ASP A 68 -17.16 -1.00 -20.42
N LEU A 69 -16.14 -0.50 -19.70
CA LEU A 69 -15.79 0.92 -19.67
C LEU A 69 -15.06 1.39 -20.93
N GLY A 70 -14.64 0.49 -21.83
CA GLY A 70 -13.96 0.83 -23.07
C GLY A 70 -12.44 1.00 -22.93
N VAL A 71 -11.87 0.50 -21.84
CA VAL A 71 -10.42 0.45 -21.64
C VAL A 71 -9.79 -0.48 -22.66
N GLN A 72 -8.67 -0.06 -23.26
CA GLN A 72 -7.96 -0.80 -24.29
C GLN A 72 -6.88 -1.71 -23.70
N ASN A 73 -6.44 -2.71 -24.48
CA ASN A 73 -5.36 -3.64 -24.13
C ASN A 73 -5.58 -4.37 -22.78
N VAL A 74 -6.85 -4.61 -22.43
CA VAL A 74 -7.21 -5.27 -21.17
C VAL A 74 -6.81 -6.73 -21.24
N ARG A 75 -5.95 -7.17 -20.29
CA ARG A 75 -5.45 -8.53 -20.17
C ARG A 75 -5.15 -8.91 -18.73
N ILE A 76 -5.17 -10.20 -18.44
CA ILE A 76 -4.66 -10.77 -17.19
C ILE A 76 -3.37 -11.53 -17.54
N SER A 77 -2.29 -11.27 -16.79
CA SER A 77 -1.03 -12.02 -16.95
C SER A 77 -1.10 -13.42 -16.33
N GLN A 78 -0.06 -14.22 -16.54
CA GLN A 78 0.07 -15.55 -15.92
C GLN A 78 0.11 -15.46 -14.39
N GLU A 79 0.67 -14.38 -13.84
CA GLU A 79 0.78 -14.11 -12.41
C GLU A 79 -0.51 -13.55 -11.82
N GLY A 80 -1.53 -13.29 -12.65
CA GLY A 80 -2.83 -12.74 -12.21
C GLY A 80 -2.93 -11.21 -12.22
N ILE A 81 -1.91 -10.50 -12.72
CA ILE A 81 -1.94 -9.03 -12.83
C ILE A 81 -2.91 -8.62 -13.96
N VAL A 82 -3.87 -7.75 -13.65
CA VAL A 82 -4.78 -7.16 -14.63
C VAL A 82 -4.16 -5.87 -15.16
N TYR A 83 -4.06 -5.73 -16.49
CA TYR A 83 -3.56 -4.53 -17.15
C TYR A 83 -4.64 -3.89 -18.03
N GLY A 84 -4.58 -2.58 -18.22
CA GLY A 84 -5.41 -1.84 -19.15
C GLY A 84 -4.82 -0.49 -19.52
N MET A 85 -5.33 0.12 -20.60
CA MET A 85 -4.90 1.43 -21.09
C MET A 85 -6.10 2.28 -21.47
N ILE A 86 -6.18 3.48 -20.92
CA ILE A 86 -7.13 4.52 -21.31
C ILE A 86 -6.40 5.44 -22.30
N PRO A 87 -6.82 5.50 -23.56
CA PRO A 87 -6.21 6.42 -24.52
C PRO A 87 -6.42 7.87 -24.12
N GLY A 88 -5.38 8.69 -24.24
CA GLY A 88 -5.48 10.11 -24.01
C GLY A 88 -6.41 10.80 -25.03
N ASN A 89 -6.98 11.93 -24.63
CA ASN A 89 -7.89 12.74 -25.47
C ASN A 89 -7.29 14.12 -25.86
N LEU A 90 -5.97 14.24 -25.82
CA LEU A 90 -5.24 15.43 -26.23
C LEU A 90 -4.96 15.43 -27.72
N ALA A 91 -4.57 16.59 -28.27
CA ALA A 91 -4.14 16.69 -29.66
C ALA A 91 -2.91 15.78 -29.92
N ALA A 92 -2.83 15.16 -31.09
CA ALA A 92 -1.86 14.13 -31.45
C ALA A 92 -0.38 14.53 -31.26
N ASN A 93 -0.06 15.83 -31.28
CA ASN A 93 1.28 16.37 -31.09
C ASN A 93 1.64 16.75 -29.66
N THR A 94 0.71 16.52 -28.70
CA THR A 94 0.94 16.85 -27.29
C THR A 94 1.81 15.78 -26.63
N LYS A 95 2.97 16.18 -26.12
CA LYS A 95 3.94 15.27 -25.48
C LYS A 95 3.65 15.13 -23.98
N VAL A 96 2.66 14.34 -23.61
CA VAL A 96 2.37 13.99 -22.22
C VAL A 96 2.81 12.56 -21.96
N PRO A 97 3.59 12.28 -20.90
CA PRO A 97 3.97 10.91 -20.58
C PRO A 97 2.74 10.08 -20.22
N THR A 98 2.76 8.79 -20.53
CA THR A 98 1.78 7.85 -19.99
C THR A 98 1.99 7.73 -18.48
N ILE A 99 0.92 7.91 -17.72
CA ILE A 99 0.91 7.80 -16.25
C ILE A 99 0.18 6.53 -15.84
N GLY A 100 0.81 5.75 -14.99
CA GLY A 100 0.24 4.52 -14.46
C GLY A 100 -0.42 4.70 -13.10
N PHE A 101 -1.47 3.90 -12.85
CA PHE A 101 -2.07 3.75 -11.53
C PHE A 101 -2.20 2.28 -11.19
N ILE A 102 -1.92 1.94 -9.94
CA ILE A 102 -1.87 0.57 -9.43
C ILE A 102 -2.63 0.49 -8.12
N ALA A 103 -3.42 -0.56 -7.95
CA ALA A 103 -4.05 -0.95 -6.70
C ALA A 103 -3.96 -2.47 -6.56
N HIS A 104 -3.87 -3.01 -5.33
CA HIS A 104 -3.78 -4.46 -5.18
C HIS A 104 -5.14 -5.11 -4.88
N MET A 105 -5.27 -6.37 -5.31
CA MET A 105 -6.53 -7.10 -5.23
C MET A 105 -6.65 -7.97 -3.99
N ASP A 106 -5.52 -8.43 -3.47
CA ASP A 106 -5.53 -9.30 -2.31
C ASP A 106 -5.83 -8.56 -1.00
N THR A 107 -6.17 -9.31 0.01
CA THR A 107 -6.27 -8.83 1.38
C THR A 107 -5.31 -9.60 2.25
N SER A 108 -4.85 -8.96 3.32
CA SER A 108 -3.88 -9.50 4.27
C SER A 108 -4.30 -10.86 4.83
N PRO A 109 -3.37 -11.83 4.97
CA PRO A 109 -3.64 -13.10 5.65
C PRO A 109 -3.79 -12.96 7.17
N ALA A 110 -3.53 -11.79 7.76
CA ALA A 110 -3.53 -11.58 9.20
C ALA A 110 -4.92 -11.80 9.85
N VAL A 111 -6.00 -11.41 9.14
CA VAL A 111 -7.39 -11.58 9.57
C VAL A 111 -8.22 -12.06 8.38
N SER A 112 -9.21 -12.92 8.62
CA SER A 112 -10.07 -13.44 7.54
C SER A 112 -10.74 -12.31 6.75
N GLY A 113 -10.66 -12.39 5.42
CA GLY A 113 -11.39 -11.56 4.46
C GLY A 113 -12.56 -12.30 3.79
N ALA A 114 -12.96 -13.47 4.32
CA ALA A 114 -14.06 -14.25 3.78
C ALA A 114 -15.40 -13.84 4.38
N ASN A 115 -16.44 -13.75 3.53
CA ASN A 115 -17.82 -13.39 3.93
C ASN A 115 -17.91 -12.02 4.64
N VAL A 116 -17.19 -11.04 4.15
CA VAL A 116 -17.23 -9.68 4.69
C VAL A 116 -18.65 -9.14 4.68
N ASN A 117 -19.16 -8.80 5.87
CA ASN A 117 -20.43 -8.14 6.08
C ASN A 117 -20.20 -6.65 6.33
N ALA A 118 -20.20 -5.85 5.26
CA ALA A 118 -19.95 -4.42 5.34
C ALA A 118 -21.14 -3.68 5.95
N ILE A 119 -20.88 -2.89 6.99
CA ILE A 119 -21.87 -2.08 7.72
C ILE A 119 -21.67 -0.61 7.38
N ILE A 120 -22.77 0.09 7.04
CA ILE A 120 -22.75 1.53 6.80
C ILE A 120 -23.33 2.25 8.01
N HIS A 121 -22.50 2.99 8.70
CA HIS A 121 -22.90 3.88 9.79
C HIS A 121 -23.23 5.25 9.20
N LYS A 122 -24.52 5.42 8.80
CA LYS A 122 -24.98 6.63 8.09
C LYS A 122 -24.92 7.86 8.99
N ASN A 123 -24.47 8.99 8.41
CA ASN A 123 -24.46 10.30 9.03
C ASN A 123 -23.87 10.22 10.45
N TYR A 124 -22.64 9.73 10.56
CA TYR A 124 -21.95 9.55 11.83
C TYR A 124 -21.96 10.80 12.71
N GLN A 125 -22.46 10.69 13.93
CA GLN A 125 -22.65 11.83 14.85
C GLN A 125 -21.52 11.97 15.89
N GLY A 126 -20.46 11.19 15.76
CA GLY A 126 -19.36 11.14 16.75
C GLY A 126 -19.54 10.00 17.75
N GLY A 127 -18.50 9.78 18.55
CA GLY A 127 -18.45 8.68 19.54
C GLY A 127 -17.80 7.41 19.01
N ASP A 128 -17.70 6.42 19.87
CA ASP A 128 -17.10 5.13 19.53
C ASP A 128 -18.08 4.28 18.71
N ILE A 129 -17.56 3.48 17.79
CA ILE A 129 -18.35 2.58 16.92
C ILE A 129 -18.17 1.14 17.43
N VAL A 130 -19.25 0.56 17.97
CA VAL A 130 -19.28 -0.84 18.38
C VAL A 130 -19.69 -1.70 17.18
N LEU A 131 -18.90 -2.71 16.85
CA LEU A 131 -19.16 -3.57 15.69
C LEU A 131 -20.20 -4.64 16.03
N PRO A 132 -21.27 -4.82 15.21
CA PRO A 132 -22.45 -5.59 15.63
C PRO A 132 -22.22 -7.10 15.71
N GLY A 133 -21.31 -7.69 14.93
CA GLY A 133 -21.02 -9.13 14.91
C GLY A 133 -20.10 -9.58 16.04
N ASP A 134 -19.25 -8.66 16.55
CA ASP A 134 -18.42 -8.89 17.74
C ASP A 134 -18.34 -7.59 18.54
N LYS A 135 -19.18 -7.46 19.56
CA LYS A 135 -19.28 -6.24 20.38
C LYS A 135 -18.04 -5.94 21.24
N THR A 136 -17.07 -6.83 21.28
CA THR A 136 -15.76 -6.57 21.89
C THR A 136 -14.85 -5.75 20.97
N GLN A 137 -15.19 -5.70 19.69
CA GLN A 137 -14.52 -4.90 18.68
C GLN A 137 -15.14 -3.49 18.67
N VAL A 138 -14.36 -2.50 19.09
CA VAL A 138 -14.82 -1.12 19.21
C VAL A 138 -13.80 -0.19 18.55
N ILE A 139 -14.21 0.57 17.55
CA ILE A 139 -13.40 1.64 16.95
C ILE A 139 -13.58 2.86 17.83
N THR A 140 -12.59 3.16 18.69
CA THR A 140 -12.69 4.25 19.65
C THR A 140 -12.14 5.56 19.09
N VAL A 141 -12.79 6.69 19.39
CA VAL A 141 -12.30 8.04 19.04
C VAL A 141 -10.93 8.33 19.65
N LYS A 142 -10.64 7.72 20.81
CA LYS A 142 -9.34 7.86 21.48
C LYS A 142 -8.19 7.30 20.65
N GLN A 143 -8.38 6.11 20.04
CA GLN A 143 -7.39 5.45 19.20
C GLN A 143 -7.42 5.95 17.76
N ASN A 144 -8.58 6.47 17.32
CA ASN A 144 -8.84 6.96 15.97
C ASN A 144 -9.33 8.42 16.01
N PRO A 145 -8.45 9.39 16.32
CA PRO A 145 -8.86 10.80 16.48
C PRO A 145 -9.44 11.41 15.20
N ASP A 146 -9.13 10.84 14.03
CA ASP A 146 -9.63 11.28 12.73
C ASP A 146 -11.13 11.04 12.54
N LEU A 147 -11.75 10.16 13.31
CA LEU A 147 -13.21 10.02 13.36
C LEU A 147 -13.92 11.36 13.61
N LYS A 148 -13.27 12.31 14.28
CA LYS A 148 -13.81 13.67 14.50
C LYS A 148 -13.99 14.47 13.20
N ASN A 149 -13.18 14.16 12.20
CA ASN A 149 -13.22 14.79 10.88
C ASN A 149 -14.29 14.17 9.97
N LEU A 150 -14.87 13.04 10.41
CA LEU A 150 -15.87 12.27 9.67
C LEU A 150 -17.30 12.46 10.23
N ILE A 151 -17.51 13.41 11.16
CA ILE A 151 -18.86 13.73 11.64
C ILE A 151 -19.71 14.23 10.48
N GLY A 152 -20.91 13.65 10.32
CA GLY A 152 -21.83 13.92 9.20
C GLY A 152 -21.58 13.08 7.96
N ASP A 153 -20.53 12.24 7.93
CA ASP A 153 -20.24 11.32 6.83
C ASP A 153 -20.80 9.92 7.07
N ASP A 154 -20.84 9.09 6.05
CA ASP A 154 -21.16 7.67 6.16
C ASP A 154 -19.86 6.88 6.36
N ILE A 155 -19.71 6.20 7.50
CA ILE A 155 -18.55 5.36 7.80
C ILE A 155 -18.87 3.91 7.44
N ILE A 156 -17.92 3.22 6.82
CA ILE A 156 -18.04 1.84 6.37
C ILE A 156 -17.07 0.99 7.21
N THR A 157 -17.59 -0.05 7.86
CA THR A 157 -16.81 -1.04 8.64
C THR A 157 -17.19 -2.45 8.22
N ALA A 158 -16.39 -3.45 8.59
CA ALA A 158 -16.93 -4.82 8.71
C ALA A 158 -17.78 -4.93 9.99
N ASP A 159 -18.41 -6.09 10.20
CA ASP A 159 -19.21 -6.34 11.40
C ASP A 159 -18.38 -6.69 12.66
N GLY A 160 -17.05 -6.79 12.53
CA GLY A 160 -16.12 -7.14 13.62
C GLY A 160 -15.69 -8.61 13.63
N THR A 161 -16.21 -9.45 12.72
CA THR A 161 -15.78 -10.85 12.59
C THR A 161 -14.67 -11.04 11.59
N THR A 162 -14.56 -10.14 10.57
CA THR A 162 -13.56 -10.13 9.52
C THR A 162 -12.84 -8.77 9.45
N LEU A 163 -11.76 -8.67 8.64
CA LEU A 163 -11.33 -7.37 8.12
C LEU A 163 -12.41 -6.81 7.16
N LEU A 164 -12.29 -5.53 6.77
CA LEU A 164 -13.18 -4.92 5.78
C LEU A 164 -12.67 -5.14 4.34
N GLY A 165 -11.36 -5.07 4.12
CA GLY A 165 -10.71 -5.08 2.81
C GLY A 165 -10.66 -3.70 2.15
N SER A 166 -10.65 -2.63 2.94
CA SER A 166 -10.37 -1.28 2.45
C SER A 166 -8.97 -1.21 1.84
N ASP A 167 -8.04 -1.90 2.41
CA ASP A 167 -6.73 -2.25 1.91
C ASP A 167 -6.83 -3.52 1.03
N ASP A 168 -6.77 -3.43 -0.36
CA ASP A 168 -6.77 -2.18 -1.13
C ASP A 168 -7.93 -2.13 -2.14
N LYS A 169 -9.08 -2.72 -1.78
CA LYS A 169 -10.28 -2.64 -2.63
C LYS A 169 -10.89 -1.24 -2.69
N SER A 170 -10.49 -0.32 -1.78
CA SER A 170 -10.80 1.10 -1.90
C SER A 170 -10.06 1.73 -3.08
N GLY A 171 -8.76 1.53 -3.19
CA GLY A 171 -7.98 2.00 -4.34
C GLY A 171 -8.50 1.45 -5.67
N ILE A 172 -8.87 0.16 -5.71
CA ILE A 172 -9.53 -0.43 -6.89
C ILE A 172 -10.84 0.31 -7.23
N ALA A 173 -11.71 0.53 -6.24
CA ALA A 173 -13.00 1.19 -6.46
C ALA A 173 -12.83 2.65 -6.92
N GLU A 174 -11.85 3.34 -6.38
CA GLU A 174 -11.49 4.71 -6.74
C GLU A 174 -10.95 4.82 -8.16
N LEU A 175 -10.04 3.92 -8.56
CA LEU A 175 -9.52 3.84 -9.91
C LEU A 175 -10.61 3.52 -10.93
N MET A 176 -11.45 2.51 -10.65
CA MET A 176 -12.57 2.17 -11.53
C MET A 176 -13.58 3.31 -11.67
N THR A 177 -13.79 4.09 -10.61
CA THR A 177 -14.68 5.27 -10.63
C THR A 177 -14.02 6.46 -11.34
N MET A 178 -12.71 6.66 -11.21
CA MET A 178 -11.96 7.63 -12.02
C MET A 178 -12.10 7.33 -13.52
N ILE A 179 -11.93 6.07 -13.93
CA ILE A 179 -12.06 5.64 -15.33
C ILE A 179 -13.46 5.96 -15.86
N ASP A 180 -14.50 5.61 -15.09
CA ASP A 180 -15.90 5.89 -15.44
C ASP A 180 -16.15 7.40 -15.54
N THR A 181 -15.63 8.19 -14.60
CA THR A 181 -15.72 9.65 -14.63
C THR A 181 -15.09 10.25 -15.89
N LEU A 182 -13.89 9.79 -16.29
CA LEU A 182 -13.24 10.24 -17.52
C LEU A 182 -14.05 9.86 -18.76
N LYS A 183 -14.65 8.67 -18.79
CA LYS A 183 -15.54 8.22 -19.88
C LYS A 183 -16.79 9.08 -20.00
N GLN A 184 -17.46 9.41 -18.87
CA GLN A 184 -18.65 10.24 -18.85
C GLN A 184 -18.36 11.70 -19.17
N ASN A 185 -17.11 12.16 -19.03
CA ASN A 185 -16.71 13.55 -19.19
C ASN A 185 -15.53 13.71 -20.18
N PRO A 186 -15.73 13.53 -21.49
CA PRO A 186 -14.66 13.65 -22.51
C PRO A 186 -14.01 15.03 -22.58
N SER A 187 -14.60 16.06 -21.97
CA SER A 187 -14.01 17.40 -21.84
C SER A 187 -12.85 17.45 -20.87
N ILE A 188 -12.76 16.52 -19.93
CA ILE A 188 -11.62 16.35 -19.00
C ILE A 188 -10.40 15.92 -19.83
N LYS A 189 -9.41 16.78 -19.91
CA LYS A 189 -8.20 16.53 -20.72
C LYS A 189 -7.18 15.71 -19.94
N HIS A 190 -6.71 14.63 -20.57
CA HIS A 190 -5.69 13.74 -19.99
C HIS A 190 -4.83 13.08 -21.08
N GLY A 191 -3.59 12.72 -20.73
CA GLY A 191 -2.72 11.85 -21.53
C GLY A 191 -3.17 10.39 -21.48
N ASN A 192 -2.36 9.48 -22.00
CA ASN A 192 -2.60 8.05 -21.81
C ASN A 192 -2.51 7.71 -20.31
N VAL A 193 -3.47 6.93 -19.82
CA VAL A 193 -3.52 6.45 -18.44
C VAL A 193 -3.47 4.93 -18.43
N ALA A 194 -2.39 4.38 -17.90
CA ALA A 194 -2.21 2.94 -17.74
C ALA A 194 -2.75 2.49 -16.37
N ILE A 195 -3.46 1.37 -16.34
CA ILE A 195 -4.06 0.81 -15.12
C ILE A 195 -3.49 -0.57 -14.89
N ALA A 196 -3.18 -0.90 -13.63
CA ALA A 196 -2.88 -2.26 -13.22
C ALA A 196 -3.52 -2.59 -11.88
N PHE A 197 -4.03 -3.84 -11.77
CA PHE A 197 -4.46 -4.42 -10.50
C PHE A 197 -3.59 -5.63 -10.20
N THR A 198 -2.94 -5.64 -9.05
CA THR A 198 -1.90 -6.60 -8.68
C THR A 198 -2.39 -7.61 -7.65
N PRO A 199 -1.98 -8.88 -7.72
CA PRO A 199 -2.20 -9.85 -6.66
C PRO A 199 -1.03 -9.85 -5.67
N ASP A 200 -1.24 -10.40 -4.47
CA ASP A 200 -0.22 -10.80 -3.51
C ASP A 200 0.69 -9.67 -2.98
N GLU A 201 0.24 -8.41 -3.02
CA GLU A 201 1.00 -7.29 -2.46
C GLU A 201 1.37 -7.57 -1.00
N GLU A 202 0.41 -8.02 -0.21
CA GLU A 202 0.47 -8.28 1.23
C GLU A 202 1.47 -9.37 1.64
N VAL A 203 1.81 -10.25 0.71
CA VAL A 203 2.76 -11.36 0.93
C VAL A 203 4.01 -11.24 0.07
N GLY A 204 4.14 -10.13 -0.64
CA GLY A 204 5.36 -9.82 -1.40
C GLY A 204 5.28 -10.00 -2.90
N GLY A 205 4.14 -9.87 -3.48
CA GLY A 205 3.70 -9.79 -4.89
C GLY A 205 4.66 -10.08 -6.05
N PRO A 206 4.15 -10.34 -7.23
CA PRO A 206 4.98 -10.68 -8.39
C PRO A 206 5.55 -9.45 -9.10
N MET A 207 6.03 -8.44 -8.34
CA MET A 207 6.53 -7.20 -8.93
C MET A 207 7.79 -7.37 -9.79
N ASP A 208 8.55 -8.44 -9.59
CA ASP A 208 9.65 -8.84 -10.47
C ASP A 208 9.18 -9.31 -11.86
N LYS A 209 7.92 -9.76 -11.97
CA LYS A 209 7.26 -10.17 -13.21
C LYS A 209 6.38 -9.09 -13.84
N PHE A 210 6.20 -7.94 -13.18
CA PHE A 210 5.40 -6.84 -13.72
C PHE A 210 5.97 -6.37 -15.06
N ASP A 211 5.15 -6.33 -16.10
CA ASP A 211 5.52 -5.95 -17.46
C ASP A 211 5.57 -4.43 -17.61
N ILE A 212 6.63 -3.80 -17.07
CA ILE A 212 6.80 -2.33 -17.11
C ILE A 212 6.83 -1.81 -18.56
N GLU A 213 7.55 -2.49 -19.44
CA GLU A 213 7.71 -2.06 -20.84
C GLU A 213 6.40 -2.18 -21.63
N GLY A 214 5.74 -3.34 -21.57
CA GLY A 214 4.47 -3.57 -22.26
C GLY A 214 3.30 -2.79 -21.65
N TRP A 215 3.38 -2.42 -20.37
CA TRP A 215 2.42 -1.53 -19.73
C TRP A 215 2.58 -0.07 -20.20
N GLY A 216 3.81 0.34 -20.50
CA GLY A 216 4.14 1.58 -21.18
C GLY A 216 4.05 2.85 -20.34
N ALA A 217 3.85 2.77 -19.03
CA ALA A 217 3.87 3.95 -18.16
C ALA A 217 5.30 4.43 -17.92
N LYS A 218 5.53 5.74 -18.02
CA LYS A 218 6.80 6.38 -17.70
C LYS A 218 6.94 6.68 -16.20
N PHE A 219 5.85 6.97 -15.54
CA PHE A 219 5.69 7.23 -14.11
C PHE A 219 4.42 6.55 -13.65
N ALA A 220 4.36 6.16 -12.40
CA ALA A 220 3.14 5.57 -11.85
C ALA A 220 2.85 6.08 -10.43
N TYR A 221 1.69 5.67 -9.90
CA TYR A 221 1.25 5.88 -8.53
C TYR A 221 0.58 4.59 -8.05
N THR A 222 0.91 4.11 -6.86
CA THR A 222 0.05 3.19 -6.14
C THR A 222 -1.06 3.98 -5.45
N VAL A 223 -2.27 3.44 -5.41
CA VAL A 223 -3.44 4.02 -4.73
C VAL A 223 -3.78 3.07 -3.59
N ASP A 224 -2.94 3.10 -2.56
CA ASP A 224 -2.83 2.08 -1.51
C ASP A 224 -2.37 2.73 -0.19
N GLY A 225 -2.72 3.98 0.03
CA GLY A 225 -2.39 4.72 1.25
C GLY A 225 -3.55 4.75 2.24
N GLU A 226 -3.25 5.18 3.46
CA GLU A 226 -4.23 5.28 4.53
C GLU A 226 -5.07 6.58 4.40
N GLN A 227 -4.97 7.44 5.39
CA GLN A 227 -5.79 8.63 5.62
C GLN A 227 -5.79 9.61 4.45
N LEU A 228 -6.92 10.27 4.25
CA LEU A 228 -7.05 11.36 3.29
C LEU A 228 -5.94 12.40 3.43
N GLY A 229 -5.23 12.66 2.32
CA GLY A 229 -4.16 13.64 2.23
C GLY A 229 -2.77 13.08 2.50
N ASP A 230 -2.61 11.83 2.90
CA ASP A 230 -1.31 11.20 3.09
C ASP A 230 -0.72 10.75 1.75
N ILE A 231 0.33 11.42 1.31
CA ILE A 231 1.09 11.06 0.11
C ILE A 231 2.46 10.55 0.56
N SER A 232 2.87 9.39 0.03
CA SER A 232 4.13 8.78 0.45
C SER A 232 5.11 8.66 -0.71
N ASN A 233 6.27 9.29 -0.54
CA ASN A 233 7.41 9.18 -1.45
C ASN A 233 8.63 8.55 -0.77
N GLU A 234 8.43 7.96 0.38
CA GLU A 234 9.47 7.38 1.22
C GLU A 234 8.98 6.11 1.90
N THR A 235 9.72 5.03 1.75
CA THR A 235 9.50 3.73 2.41
C THR A 235 10.73 3.35 3.22
N TRP A 236 10.65 2.29 4.01
CA TRP A 236 11.87 1.67 4.51
C TRP A 236 12.69 1.06 3.38
N SER A 237 13.98 0.90 3.66
CA SER A 237 14.80 -0.16 3.07
C SER A 237 14.64 -1.41 3.93
N ALA A 238 14.49 -2.57 3.30
CA ALA A 238 14.18 -3.82 3.96
C ALA A 238 15.21 -4.90 3.64
N ARG A 239 15.64 -5.62 4.68
CA ARG A 239 16.47 -6.80 4.56
C ARG A 239 15.90 -7.91 5.44
N THR A 240 15.96 -9.14 4.97
CA THR A 240 15.65 -10.32 5.78
C THR A 240 16.93 -11.08 6.04
N ALA A 241 17.28 -11.26 7.31
CA ALA A 241 18.42 -12.05 7.73
C ALA A 241 17.95 -13.43 8.21
N THR A 242 18.80 -14.42 8.00
CA THR A 242 18.65 -15.78 8.52
C THR A 242 19.88 -16.14 9.32
N VAL A 243 19.66 -16.60 10.54
CA VAL A 243 20.72 -17.14 11.39
C VAL A 243 20.46 -18.63 11.58
N THR A 244 21.41 -19.46 11.14
CA THR A 244 21.35 -20.93 11.25
C THR A 244 22.34 -21.41 12.28
N PHE A 245 21.87 -22.24 13.19
CA PHE A 245 22.65 -22.88 14.24
C PHE A 245 22.71 -24.37 13.91
N THR A 246 23.92 -24.93 13.76
CA THR A 246 24.11 -26.34 13.47
C THR A 246 24.82 -27.00 14.65
N GLY A 247 24.19 -27.99 15.22
CA GLY A 247 24.70 -28.83 16.28
C GLY A 247 25.10 -30.22 15.76
N ARG A 248 24.92 -31.22 16.60
CA ARG A 248 25.12 -32.63 16.25
C ARG A 248 24.12 -33.48 17.03
N SER A 249 23.22 -34.14 16.30
CA SER A 249 22.24 -35.08 16.87
C SER A 249 22.87 -36.41 17.22
N THR A 250 22.34 -37.09 18.21
CA THR A 250 22.60 -38.48 18.55
C THR A 250 21.49 -39.03 19.45
N HIS A 251 21.44 -40.33 19.68
CA HIS A 251 20.46 -40.94 20.55
C HIS A 251 20.56 -40.38 21.99
N PRO A 252 19.51 -39.81 22.56
CA PRO A 252 19.56 -39.12 23.87
C PRO A 252 20.14 -39.98 24.99
N GLY A 253 19.87 -41.27 25.00
CA GLY A 253 20.38 -42.22 25.99
C GLY A 253 21.90 -42.39 25.99
N THR A 254 22.60 -42.05 24.89
CA THR A 254 24.06 -42.16 24.70
C THR A 254 24.72 -40.84 24.37
N ALA A 255 24.01 -39.71 24.61
CA ALA A 255 24.38 -38.40 24.15
C ALA A 255 25.52 -37.72 24.95
N LYS A 256 25.90 -38.28 26.12
CA LYS A 256 26.90 -37.62 26.99
C LYS A 256 28.26 -37.45 26.27
N GLY A 257 28.66 -36.16 26.14
CA GLY A 257 29.92 -35.79 25.45
C GLY A 257 29.90 -35.87 23.94
N ILE A 258 28.74 -36.22 23.32
CA ILE A 258 28.58 -36.40 21.86
C ILE A 258 27.61 -35.37 21.30
N MET A 259 26.41 -35.24 21.86
CA MET A 259 25.36 -34.35 21.39
C MET A 259 25.78 -32.90 21.54
N ILE A 260 25.50 -32.11 20.51
CA ILE A 260 25.58 -30.65 20.51
C ILE A 260 24.19 -30.15 20.11
N ASN A 261 23.40 -29.71 21.09
CA ASN A 261 22.03 -29.27 20.82
C ASN A 261 22.00 -27.80 20.35
N SER A 262 21.63 -27.59 19.09
CA SER A 262 21.54 -26.27 18.45
C SER A 262 20.46 -25.36 19.07
N SER A 263 19.39 -25.96 19.63
CA SER A 263 18.26 -25.22 20.22
C SER A 263 18.68 -24.36 21.41
N TYR A 264 19.67 -24.83 22.20
CA TYR A 264 20.15 -24.05 23.35
C TYR A 264 20.88 -22.78 22.91
N ALA A 265 21.66 -22.86 21.85
CA ALA A 265 22.34 -21.70 21.27
C ALA A 265 21.33 -20.72 20.62
N ALA A 266 20.35 -21.23 19.89
CA ALA A 266 19.29 -20.43 19.29
C ALA A 266 18.42 -19.74 20.36
N GLY A 267 18.04 -20.43 21.45
CA GLY A 267 17.33 -19.83 22.58
C GLY A 267 18.14 -18.75 23.30
N ASP A 268 19.45 -18.98 23.54
CA ASP A 268 20.34 -17.97 24.11
C ASP A 268 20.50 -16.75 23.20
N PHE A 269 20.60 -16.95 21.89
CA PHE A 269 20.63 -15.86 20.92
C PHE A 269 19.39 -14.98 21.03
N LEU A 270 18.18 -15.55 21.04
CA LEU A 270 16.93 -14.80 21.19
C LEU A 270 16.83 -14.09 22.53
N SER A 271 17.25 -14.74 23.63
CA SER A 271 17.20 -14.16 24.97
C SER A 271 18.06 -12.90 25.14
N ARG A 272 19.07 -12.72 24.28
CA ARG A 272 19.93 -11.53 24.26
C ARG A 272 19.32 -10.32 23.57
N PHE A 273 18.32 -10.53 22.71
CA PHE A 273 17.72 -9.44 21.92
C PHE A 273 17.21 -8.28 22.77
N PRO A 274 16.39 -8.48 23.83
CA PRO A 274 15.88 -7.37 24.63
C PRO A 274 16.96 -6.46 25.20
N ALA A 275 18.10 -7.01 25.56
CA ALA A 275 19.23 -6.27 26.15
C ALA A 275 20.18 -5.66 25.10
N MET A 276 20.40 -6.36 23.98
CA MET A 276 21.41 -5.96 22.97
C MET A 276 20.81 -5.21 21.79
N ILE A 277 19.50 -5.33 21.55
CA ILE A 277 18.75 -4.73 20.45
C ILE A 277 17.58 -3.92 21.03
N PRO A 278 17.78 -2.63 21.36
CA PRO A 278 16.73 -1.80 21.93
C PRO A 278 15.61 -1.45 20.94
N ASN A 279 15.97 -1.32 19.63
CA ASN A 279 15.04 -0.92 18.59
C ASN A 279 14.34 -2.14 18.00
N ARG A 280 13.12 -2.41 18.49
CA ARG A 280 12.22 -3.49 18.04
C ARG A 280 10.87 -2.89 17.64
N PRO A 281 9.99 -3.60 16.94
CA PRO A 281 8.67 -3.08 16.55
C PRO A 281 7.89 -2.48 17.72
N GLU A 282 7.87 -3.18 18.86
CA GLU A 282 7.16 -2.76 20.07
C GLU A 282 7.78 -1.58 20.81
N THR A 283 8.98 -1.16 20.46
CA THR A 283 9.71 -0.07 21.13
C THR A 283 10.00 1.12 20.21
N THR A 284 9.59 1.08 18.94
CA THR A 284 9.93 2.11 17.95
C THR A 284 8.71 2.67 17.25
N ALA A 285 8.77 3.95 16.91
CA ALA A 285 7.76 4.66 16.12
C ALA A 285 8.43 5.65 15.15
N GLY A 286 7.64 6.28 14.29
CA GLY A 286 8.11 7.30 13.35
C GLY A 286 9.22 6.77 12.44
N ARG A 287 10.32 7.50 12.35
CA ARG A 287 11.46 7.18 11.46
C ARG A 287 12.52 6.26 12.07
N VAL A 288 12.27 5.73 13.27
CA VAL A 288 13.23 4.82 13.94
C VAL A 288 13.06 3.42 13.39
N GLY A 289 14.12 2.88 12.76
CA GLY A 289 14.16 1.52 12.25
C GLY A 289 14.16 0.46 13.36
N PHE A 290 13.91 -0.81 13.02
CA PHE A 290 13.89 -1.91 13.98
C PHE A 290 14.57 -3.19 13.47
N ILE A 291 14.88 -4.08 14.40
CA ILE A 291 15.30 -5.46 14.17
C ILE A 291 14.28 -6.37 14.83
N HIS A 292 13.71 -7.34 14.08
CA HIS A 292 12.62 -8.18 14.54
C HIS A 292 12.83 -9.65 14.20
N PRO A 293 13.21 -10.52 15.16
CA PRO A 293 13.08 -11.97 14.98
C PRO A 293 11.60 -12.33 14.91
N TYR A 294 11.13 -12.86 13.77
CA TYR A 294 9.71 -13.10 13.55
C TYR A 294 9.34 -14.56 13.34
N SER A 295 10.32 -15.39 12.95
CA SER A 295 10.09 -16.81 12.72
C SER A 295 11.25 -17.64 13.25
N THR A 296 10.93 -18.77 13.89
CA THR A 296 11.92 -19.68 14.45
C THR A 296 11.53 -21.12 14.20
N THR A 297 12.50 -21.92 13.80
CA THR A 297 12.40 -23.38 13.79
C THR A 297 13.56 -23.94 14.60
N MET A 298 13.29 -24.80 15.57
CA MET A 298 14.31 -25.32 16.47
C MET A 298 14.29 -26.84 16.56
N SER A 299 15.46 -27.45 16.43
CA SER A 299 15.69 -28.85 16.69
C SER A 299 17.06 -29.06 17.35
N GLU A 300 17.41 -30.28 17.75
CA GLU A 300 18.71 -30.57 18.33
C GLU A 300 19.85 -30.39 17.31
N GLU A 301 19.62 -30.74 16.03
CA GLU A 301 20.65 -30.68 14.98
C GLU A 301 20.71 -29.35 14.30
N THR A 302 19.54 -28.79 13.90
CA THR A 302 19.50 -27.51 13.19
C THR A 302 18.40 -26.61 13.72
N SER A 303 18.77 -25.37 14.07
CA SER A 303 17.81 -24.32 14.41
C SER A 303 17.99 -23.13 13.50
N THR A 304 16.90 -22.50 13.09
CA THR A 304 16.91 -21.36 12.18
C THR A 304 16.05 -20.23 12.74
N ILE A 305 16.56 -19.00 12.67
CA ILE A 305 15.84 -17.79 13.08
C ILE A 305 15.84 -16.80 11.92
N LYS A 306 14.65 -16.41 11.47
CA LYS A 306 14.45 -15.35 10.46
C LYS A 306 14.24 -14.01 11.16
N ILE A 307 14.89 -12.96 10.66
CA ILE A 307 14.94 -11.63 11.28
C ILE A 307 14.67 -10.56 10.25
N LEU A 308 13.67 -9.71 10.48
CA LEU A 308 13.44 -8.52 9.68
C LEU A 308 14.36 -7.39 10.14
N LEU A 309 15.03 -6.75 9.19
CA LEU A 309 15.78 -5.51 9.38
C LEU A 309 15.08 -4.42 8.58
N ARG A 310 14.70 -3.32 9.22
CA ARG A 310 13.96 -2.22 8.61
C ARG A 310 14.57 -0.90 9.01
N ASN A 311 14.95 -0.08 8.03
CA ASN A 311 15.50 1.26 8.27
C ASN A 311 15.20 2.17 7.08
N PHE A 312 15.05 3.48 7.33
CA PHE A 312 14.93 4.45 6.24
C PHE A 312 16.25 4.68 5.51
N ASP A 313 17.37 4.48 6.17
CA ASP A 313 18.71 4.66 5.60
C ASP A 313 19.41 3.34 5.33
N ILE A 314 20.12 3.23 4.22
CA ILE A 314 20.93 2.06 3.88
C ILE A 314 22.08 1.86 4.88
N THR A 315 22.65 2.96 5.39
CA THR A 315 23.69 2.93 6.44
C THR A 315 23.13 2.40 7.75
N GLY A 316 21.87 2.75 8.07
CA GLY A 316 21.14 2.21 9.21
C GLY A 316 20.90 0.71 9.10
N LEU A 317 20.59 0.19 7.90
CA LEU A 317 20.50 -1.26 7.65
C LEU A 317 21.84 -1.97 7.92
N ALA A 318 22.96 -1.41 7.45
CA ALA A 318 24.29 -1.96 7.71
C ALA A 318 24.61 -1.99 9.21
N GLY A 319 24.22 -0.93 9.96
CA GLY A 319 24.32 -0.88 11.41
C GLY A 319 23.48 -1.95 12.11
N GLN A 320 22.28 -2.25 11.59
CA GLN A 320 21.42 -3.31 12.09
C GLN A 320 22.02 -4.71 11.84
N GLU A 321 22.58 -4.97 10.66
CA GLU A 321 23.31 -6.22 10.41
C GLU A 321 24.48 -6.40 11.37
N ALA A 322 25.27 -5.34 11.59
CA ALA A 322 26.36 -5.37 12.56
C ALA A 322 25.87 -5.65 13.99
N ALA A 323 24.69 -5.13 14.38
CA ALA A 323 24.08 -5.42 15.67
C ALA A 323 23.71 -6.92 15.81
N VAL A 324 23.08 -7.53 14.81
CA VAL A 324 22.77 -8.97 14.79
C VAL A 324 24.07 -9.78 14.89
N LYS A 325 25.11 -9.44 14.14
CA LYS A 325 26.41 -10.12 14.18
C LYS A 325 27.09 -10.02 15.56
N ARG A 326 26.87 -8.91 16.30
CA ARG A 326 27.34 -8.82 17.72
C ARG A 326 26.61 -9.82 18.62
N VAL A 327 25.31 -10.01 18.45
CA VAL A 327 24.55 -11.02 19.20
C VAL A 327 25.07 -12.42 18.87
N ILE A 328 25.29 -12.73 17.58
CA ILE A 328 25.89 -14.00 17.13
C ILE A 328 27.24 -14.23 17.84
N ALA A 329 28.13 -13.24 17.81
CA ALA A 329 29.45 -13.37 18.44
C ALA A 329 29.38 -13.60 19.97
N ALA A 330 28.39 -12.98 20.65
CA ALA A 330 28.16 -13.21 22.07
C ALA A 330 27.66 -14.63 22.34
N THR A 331 26.75 -15.16 21.51
CA THR A 331 26.22 -16.53 21.59
C THR A 331 27.31 -17.54 21.26
N GLN A 332 28.11 -17.31 20.20
CA GLN A 332 29.21 -18.21 19.81
C GLN A 332 30.24 -18.42 20.92
N ARG A 333 30.56 -17.36 21.68
CA ARG A 333 31.47 -17.50 22.83
C ARG A 333 30.94 -18.44 23.92
N LYS A 334 29.63 -18.51 24.11
CA LYS A 334 28.98 -19.39 25.10
C LYS A 334 28.81 -20.82 24.56
N TYR A 335 28.60 -20.96 23.26
CA TYR A 335 28.37 -22.23 22.58
C TYR A 335 29.43 -22.46 21.48
N PRO A 336 30.69 -22.70 21.84
CA PRO A 336 31.81 -22.75 20.88
C PRO A 336 31.71 -23.93 19.91
N ASN A 337 30.98 -24.98 20.27
CA ASN A 337 30.83 -26.19 19.46
C ASN A 337 29.62 -26.14 18.50
N VAL A 338 28.76 -25.15 18.59
CA VAL A 338 27.66 -24.92 17.62
C VAL A 338 28.20 -24.07 16.48
N LYS A 339 28.02 -24.52 15.24
CA LYS A 339 28.31 -23.68 14.06
C LYS A 339 27.18 -22.67 13.89
N ILE A 340 27.50 -21.37 13.83
CA ILE A 340 26.50 -20.30 13.62
C ILE A 340 26.80 -19.61 12.30
N GLU A 341 25.83 -19.63 11.38
CA GLU A 341 25.93 -19.01 10.06
C GLU A 341 24.93 -17.86 9.93
N TYR A 342 25.32 -16.81 9.24
CA TYR A 342 24.50 -15.63 8.97
C TYR A 342 24.37 -15.44 7.46
N GLY A 343 23.16 -15.36 6.97
CA GLY A 343 22.82 -14.93 5.61
C GLY A 343 21.85 -13.75 5.64
N SER A 344 21.84 -12.94 4.60
CA SER A 344 20.83 -11.89 4.47
C SER A 344 20.52 -11.58 3.01
N VAL A 345 19.25 -11.23 2.72
CA VAL A 345 18.76 -10.87 1.40
C VAL A 345 18.16 -9.46 1.48
N LEU A 346 18.53 -8.60 0.53
CA LEU A 346 17.91 -7.29 0.35
C LEU A 346 16.54 -7.50 -0.32
N GLY A 347 15.49 -7.03 0.32
CA GLY A 347 14.13 -7.08 -0.23
C GLY A 347 13.87 -5.90 -1.15
N TYR A 348 13.98 -4.69 -0.62
CA TYR A 348 13.81 -3.44 -1.37
C TYR A 348 14.57 -2.29 -0.70
N LEU A 349 14.80 -1.23 -1.48
CA LEU A 349 15.37 0.03 -1.00
C LEU A 349 14.28 1.08 -0.78
N ASN A 350 14.58 2.08 0.06
CA ASN A 350 13.74 3.24 0.21
C ASN A 350 13.50 3.92 -1.15
N MET A 351 12.24 4.02 -1.56
CA MET A 351 11.87 4.61 -2.85
C MET A 351 12.28 6.08 -2.99
N LYS A 352 12.49 6.80 -1.88
CA LYS A 352 12.94 8.20 -1.88
C LYS A 352 14.27 8.39 -2.60
N GLU A 353 15.15 7.39 -2.56
CA GLU A 353 16.46 7.47 -3.23
C GLU A 353 16.32 7.68 -4.75
N VAL A 354 15.24 7.19 -5.34
CA VAL A 354 14.90 7.41 -6.75
C VAL A 354 13.97 8.61 -6.89
N LEU A 355 12.89 8.67 -6.10
CA LEU A 355 11.82 9.67 -6.24
C LEU A 355 12.29 11.11 -6.00
N LYS A 356 13.37 11.33 -5.24
CA LYS A 356 14.00 12.67 -5.07
C LYS A 356 14.42 13.32 -6.39
N ASN A 357 14.62 12.52 -7.45
CA ASN A 357 14.98 13.00 -8.80
C ASN A 357 13.73 13.35 -9.65
N TYR A 358 12.52 13.07 -9.14
CA TYR A 358 11.24 13.26 -9.83
C TYR A 358 10.23 14.00 -8.93
N PRO A 359 10.56 15.22 -8.43
CA PRO A 359 9.71 15.94 -7.47
C PRO A 359 8.30 16.22 -8.01
N GLN A 360 8.15 16.37 -9.34
CA GLN A 360 6.86 16.59 -9.96
C GLN A 360 5.82 15.52 -9.64
N LEU A 361 6.23 14.28 -9.33
CA LEU A 361 5.29 13.21 -8.95
C LEU A 361 4.53 13.56 -7.66
N THR A 362 5.25 14.00 -6.64
CA THR A 362 4.63 14.40 -5.38
C THR A 362 4.00 15.79 -5.46
N ASP A 363 4.62 16.73 -6.16
CA ASP A 363 4.10 18.10 -6.31
C ASP A 363 2.72 18.10 -7.00
N TYR A 364 2.57 17.31 -8.08
CA TYR A 364 1.31 17.19 -8.80
C TYR A 364 0.25 16.45 -7.98
N ALA A 365 0.63 15.44 -7.21
CA ALA A 365 -0.28 14.75 -6.30
C ALA A 365 -0.78 15.67 -5.18
N ILE A 366 0.08 16.50 -4.58
CA ILE A 366 -0.28 17.52 -3.59
C ILE A 366 -1.23 18.57 -4.20
N GLU A 367 -0.93 19.04 -5.43
CA GLU A 367 -1.81 19.98 -6.13
C GLU A 367 -3.18 19.34 -6.43
N ALA A 368 -3.21 18.07 -6.85
CA ALA A 368 -4.44 17.34 -7.12
C ALA A 368 -5.32 17.20 -5.87
N ALA A 369 -4.73 16.79 -4.75
CA ALA A 369 -5.42 16.74 -3.46
C ALA A 369 -5.99 18.10 -3.05
N LYS A 370 -5.20 19.18 -3.23
CA LYS A 370 -5.65 20.54 -2.97
C LYS A 370 -6.84 20.94 -3.85
N ARG A 371 -6.85 20.56 -5.14
CA ARG A 371 -8.01 20.81 -6.04
C ARG A 371 -9.26 20.07 -5.57
N ALA A 372 -9.10 18.86 -5.01
CA ALA A 372 -10.17 18.11 -4.38
C ALA A 372 -10.59 18.65 -2.99
N GLY A 373 -9.96 19.72 -2.51
CA GLY A 373 -10.24 20.34 -1.22
C GLY A 373 -9.60 19.62 -0.03
N ILE A 374 -8.53 18.84 -0.28
CA ILE A 374 -7.79 18.09 0.74
C ILE A 374 -6.46 18.77 1.03
N SER A 375 -6.11 18.89 2.32
CA SER A 375 -4.78 19.28 2.75
C SER A 375 -3.85 18.07 2.74
N ALA A 376 -2.97 18.00 1.75
CA ALA A 376 -2.03 16.88 1.61
C ALA A 376 -0.74 17.12 2.39
N GLN A 377 -0.12 16.03 2.84
CA GLN A 377 1.16 15.99 3.52
C GLN A 377 1.99 14.78 3.09
N LEU A 378 3.32 14.94 3.11
CA LEU A 378 4.21 13.81 2.85
C LEU A 378 4.39 13.01 4.13
N ARG A 379 4.04 11.72 4.09
CA ARG A 379 4.26 10.75 5.18
C ARG A 379 5.09 9.57 4.72
N PRO A 380 6.13 9.17 5.48
CA PRO A 380 6.88 7.97 5.18
C PRO A 380 6.09 6.72 5.58
N ILE A 381 6.18 5.67 4.77
CA ILE A 381 5.60 4.36 5.07
C ILE A 381 6.62 3.51 5.86
N ARG A 382 6.17 2.91 6.97
CA ARG A 382 6.96 1.95 7.77
C ARG A 382 6.88 0.52 7.20
N GLY A 383 6.85 0.39 5.89
CA GLY A 383 6.71 -0.84 5.13
C GLY A 383 7.28 -0.68 3.73
N GLY A 384 7.00 -1.65 2.88
CA GLY A 384 7.17 -1.59 1.43
C GLY A 384 5.80 -1.56 0.77
N THR A 385 5.76 -1.20 -0.51
CA THR A 385 4.59 -1.23 -1.37
C THR A 385 4.98 -1.77 -2.74
N ASP A 386 4.03 -2.15 -3.57
CA ASP A 386 4.28 -2.41 -4.99
C ASP A 386 5.03 -1.26 -5.64
N GLY A 387 4.69 -0.01 -5.28
CA GLY A 387 5.37 1.20 -5.74
C GLY A 387 6.85 1.24 -5.38
N SER A 388 7.23 0.81 -4.17
CA SER A 388 8.64 0.77 -3.77
C SER A 388 9.45 -0.24 -4.59
N ARG A 389 8.84 -1.39 -4.92
CA ARG A 389 9.46 -2.45 -5.74
C ARG A 389 9.59 -2.02 -7.20
N LEU A 390 8.55 -1.41 -7.77
CA LEU A 390 8.57 -0.88 -9.12
C LEU A 390 9.55 0.29 -9.26
N THR A 391 9.64 1.15 -8.25
CA THR A 391 10.64 2.23 -8.20
C THR A 391 12.06 1.67 -8.24
N ALA A 392 12.34 0.60 -7.53
CA ALA A 392 13.64 -0.09 -7.57
C ALA A 392 13.95 -0.71 -8.95
N ARG A 393 12.91 -1.04 -9.75
CA ARG A 393 13.01 -1.55 -11.12
C ARG A 393 13.04 -0.46 -12.19
N GLY A 394 13.07 0.83 -11.78
CA GLY A 394 13.20 1.97 -12.70
C GLY A 394 11.89 2.62 -13.12
N LEU A 395 10.76 2.26 -12.50
CA LEU A 395 9.47 2.94 -12.66
C LEU A 395 9.17 3.77 -11.39
N PRO A 396 9.44 5.09 -11.39
CA PRO A 396 9.19 5.94 -10.21
C PRO A 396 7.72 5.95 -9.83
N THR A 397 7.39 5.46 -8.61
CA THR A 397 6.02 5.19 -8.18
C THR A 397 5.81 5.56 -6.71
N PRO A 398 5.41 6.81 -6.39
CA PRO A 398 4.95 7.18 -5.05
C PRO A 398 3.57 6.59 -4.75
N ASN A 399 3.15 6.64 -3.46
CA ASN A 399 1.89 6.12 -2.99
C ASN A 399 0.90 7.24 -2.64
N LEU A 400 -0.37 7.06 -3.01
CA LEU A 400 -1.50 7.96 -2.77
C LEU A 400 -2.45 7.34 -1.74
N PHE A 401 -3.16 8.19 -1.01
CA PHE A 401 -4.16 7.81 -0.01
C PHE A 401 -5.43 7.23 -0.64
N THR A 402 -6.15 6.40 0.14
CA THR A 402 -7.49 5.85 -0.17
C THR A 402 -8.55 6.30 0.85
N GLY A 403 -8.15 6.99 1.92
CA GLY A 403 -9.05 7.36 3.01
C GLY A 403 -9.38 6.22 3.98
N GLY A 404 -8.72 5.06 3.86
CA GLY A 404 -8.87 3.92 4.75
C GLY A 404 -8.11 4.07 6.07
N HIS A 405 -8.45 3.22 7.04
CA HIS A 405 -7.88 3.25 8.38
C HIS A 405 -7.82 1.85 8.99
N ASN A 406 -6.86 1.63 9.90
CA ASN A 406 -6.71 0.40 10.71
C ASN A 406 -6.57 -0.86 9.87
N PHE A 407 -5.82 -0.80 8.80
CA PHE A 407 -5.60 -1.90 7.87
C PHE A 407 -5.13 -3.19 8.57
N HIS A 408 -5.34 -4.35 7.92
CA HIS A 408 -4.99 -5.69 8.41
C HIS A 408 -5.71 -6.12 9.69
N GLY A 409 -6.82 -5.46 10.05
CA GLY A 409 -7.51 -5.72 11.31
C GLY A 409 -9.03 -5.70 11.22
N LYS A 410 -9.69 -6.22 12.26
CA LYS A 410 -11.17 -6.20 12.37
C LYS A 410 -11.75 -4.80 12.59
N LEU A 411 -10.92 -3.84 13.00
CA LEU A 411 -11.30 -2.44 13.24
C LEU A 411 -11.06 -1.56 12.00
N GLU A 412 -10.83 -2.17 10.85
CA GLU A 412 -10.65 -1.49 9.58
C GLU A 412 -11.91 -0.72 9.19
N PHE A 413 -11.74 0.51 8.71
CA PHE A 413 -12.85 1.33 8.23
C PHE A 413 -12.42 2.28 7.12
N ASN A 414 -13.41 2.71 6.34
CA ASN A 414 -13.29 3.81 5.38
C ASN A 414 -14.55 4.68 5.49
N SER A 415 -14.63 5.74 4.71
CA SER A 415 -15.81 6.59 4.66
C SER A 415 -16.22 6.90 3.21
N ARG A 416 -17.49 7.28 3.02
CA ARG A 416 -17.98 7.72 1.72
C ARG A 416 -17.15 8.90 1.20
N LYS A 417 -16.90 9.89 2.05
CA LYS A 417 -16.07 11.07 1.69
C LYS A 417 -14.64 10.66 1.37
N GLY A 418 -14.07 9.65 2.08
CA GLY A 418 -12.76 9.08 1.78
C GLY A 418 -12.68 8.63 0.34
N LEU A 419 -13.55 7.71 -0.05
CA LEU A 419 -13.62 7.14 -1.40
C LEU A 419 -13.89 8.21 -2.48
N GLU A 420 -14.83 9.13 -2.24
CA GLU A 420 -15.18 10.19 -3.18
C GLU A 420 -14.02 11.16 -3.40
N LYS A 421 -13.36 11.61 -2.32
CA LYS A 421 -12.28 12.58 -2.40
C LYS A 421 -10.97 12.01 -2.94
N SER A 422 -10.69 10.75 -2.68
CA SER A 422 -9.58 10.04 -3.33
C SER A 422 -9.82 9.93 -4.84
N THR A 423 -11.03 9.52 -5.25
CA THR A 423 -11.41 9.49 -6.67
C THR A 423 -11.26 10.87 -7.33
N GLU A 424 -11.76 11.94 -6.70
CA GLU A 424 -11.65 13.31 -7.21
C GLU A 424 -10.18 13.74 -7.36
N THR A 425 -9.33 13.36 -6.40
CA THR A 425 -7.89 13.62 -6.47
C THR A 425 -7.25 12.93 -7.67
N LEU A 426 -7.59 11.67 -7.95
CA LEU A 426 -7.07 10.94 -9.12
C LEU A 426 -7.49 11.61 -10.43
N VAL A 427 -8.73 12.07 -10.55
CA VAL A 427 -9.21 12.83 -11.73
C VAL A 427 -8.42 14.13 -11.91
N HIS A 428 -8.20 14.89 -10.85
CA HIS A 428 -7.39 16.09 -10.92
C HIS A 428 -5.92 15.80 -11.27
N LEU A 429 -5.39 14.69 -10.79
CA LEU A 429 -3.99 14.32 -11.05
C LEU A 429 -3.74 14.07 -12.54
N VAL A 430 -4.62 13.35 -13.23
CA VAL A 430 -4.50 13.13 -14.68
C VAL A 430 -4.66 14.43 -15.49
N GLN A 431 -5.51 15.36 -15.02
CA GLN A 431 -5.64 16.70 -15.62
C GLN A 431 -4.36 17.53 -15.46
N ILE A 432 -3.77 17.53 -14.24
CA ILE A 432 -2.53 18.28 -13.96
C ILE A 432 -1.39 17.78 -14.85
N TRP A 433 -1.25 16.48 -15.02
CA TRP A 433 -0.27 15.92 -15.93
C TRP A 433 -0.46 16.42 -17.38
N ALA A 434 -1.70 16.52 -17.84
CA ALA A 434 -1.99 17.07 -19.18
C ALA A 434 -1.71 18.58 -19.27
N GLU A 435 -1.96 19.34 -18.22
CA GLU A 435 -1.76 20.80 -18.16
C GLU A 435 -0.26 21.17 -18.09
N ARG A 436 0.54 20.39 -17.36
CA ARG A 436 1.95 20.71 -17.04
C ARG A 436 2.96 20.11 -18.02
N SER A 437 2.56 19.15 -18.84
CA SER A 437 3.42 18.50 -19.84
C SER A 437 3.28 19.21 -21.19
N LYS A 438 3.73 20.46 -21.28
CA LYS A 438 3.72 21.25 -22.51
C LYS A 438 5.10 21.28 -23.17
#